data_e190ecaaa0805c9fcad7b0713b025455
#
_entry.id   e190ecaaa0805c9fcad7b0713b025455
#
_cell.length_a   1.000
_cell.length_b   1.000
_cell.length_c   1.000
_cell.angle_alpha   90.00
_cell.angle_beta   90.00
_cell.angle_gamma   90.00
#
_symmetry.space_group_name_H-M   'P 1'
#
loop_
_entity.id
_entity.type
_entity.pdbx_description
1 polymer ?
#
loop_
_entity_poly.entity_id
_entity_poly.type
_entity_poly.pdbx_seq_one_letter_code
_entity_poly.pdbx_strand_id
1 'polypeptide(L)'
;MTNAKIFRLFIALLISIASLSVKAQTQALVRGLYLSADVFGYICPLFMKDAYYSTELSATLNINNRFLPVVEVGMGHTDMVSQLYDIGYRTRAPYYRIGMDYNMQYESDKPGYIYLGGRVGYTSFDYSVDAPPLVDPVWGDEAPVQWTDVPCRTIWAEAVGGVRAEITKNLCMGWALRYKYPLYCAPVENGGPWYIPGFGVGKKGVLGATYTISYYFRL
;
A
#
# COMPACT_ATOMS: atom_id res chain seq x y z
N MET A 1 -22.98 3.43 -20.19
CA MET A 1 -23.54 3.31 -18.82
C MET A 1 -22.64 4.10 -17.90
N THR A 2 -23.18 5.09 -17.20
CA THR A 2 -22.42 6.08 -16.44
C THR A 2 -21.77 5.43 -15.22
N ASN A 3 -20.50 5.73 -14.96
CA ASN A 3 -19.68 5.23 -13.82
C ASN A 3 -20.40 5.36 -12.45
N ALA A 4 -21.31 6.32 -12.30
CA ALA A 4 -22.16 6.48 -11.12
C ALA A 4 -23.14 5.32 -10.87
N LYS A 5 -23.63 4.62 -11.90
CA LYS A 5 -24.52 3.46 -11.73
C LYS A 5 -23.74 2.23 -11.26
N ILE A 6 -22.52 2.03 -11.76
CA ILE A 6 -21.63 0.94 -11.36
C ILE A 6 -21.21 1.14 -9.90
N PHE A 7 -20.87 2.37 -9.50
CA PHE A 7 -20.51 2.71 -8.13
C PHE A 7 -21.66 2.48 -7.14
N ARG A 8 -22.90 2.85 -7.50
CA ARG A 8 -24.10 2.60 -6.68
C ARG A 8 -24.41 1.10 -6.54
N LEU A 9 -24.24 0.32 -7.62
CA LEU A 9 -24.39 -1.14 -7.57
C LEU A 9 -23.32 -1.79 -6.68
N PHE A 10 -22.09 -1.29 -6.72
CA PHE A 10 -21.02 -1.79 -5.87
C PHE A 10 -21.25 -1.48 -4.38
N ILE A 11 -21.74 -0.29 -4.06
CA ILE A 11 -22.14 0.08 -2.68
C ILE A 11 -23.33 -0.76 -2.22
N ALA A 12 -24.36 -0.96 -3.06
CA ALA A 12 -25.51 -1.79 -2.74
C ALA A 12 -25.12 -3.26 -2.50
N LEU A 13 -24.17 -3.79 -3.28
CA LEU A 13 -23.61 -5.12 -3.09
C LEU A 13 -22.84 -5.23 -1.77
N LEU A 14 -22.02 -4.24 -1.42
CA LEU A 14 -21.30 -4.19 -0.14
C LEU A 14 -22.25 -4.14 1.06
N ILE A 15 -23.32 -3.36 0.98
CA ILE A 15 -24.34 -3.26 2.03
C ILE A 15 -25.13 -4.58 2.14
N SER A 16 -25.45 -5.25 1.02
CA SER A 16 -26.15 -6.53 1.05
C SER A 16 -25.30 -7.67 1.62
N ILE A 17 -23.99 -7.65 1.39
CA ILE A 17 -23.06 -8.61 1.99
C ILE A 17 -22.93 -8.37 3.50
N ALA A 18 -22.92 -7.10 3.95
CA ALA A 18 -22.88 -6.75 5.36
C ALA A 18 -24.16 -7.18 6.12
N SER A 19 -25.32 -7.24 5.45
CA SER A 19 -26.60 -7.62 6.08
C SER A 19 -26.83 -9.14 6.22
N LEU A 20 -26.02 -9.98 5.57
CA LEU A 20 -26.20 -11.45 5.59
C LEU A 20 -25.61 -12.17 6.82
N SER A 21 -25.03 -11.47 7.79
CA SER A 21 -24.25 -12.09 8.88
C SER A 21 -24.74 -11.80 10.29
N VAL A 22 -26.02 -11.49 10.52
CA VAL A 22 -26.54 -11.32 11.87
C VAL A 22 -27.31 -12.58 12.30
N LYS A 23 -26.58 -13.64 12.64
CA LYS A 23 -27.05 -14.62 13.63
C LYS A 23 -26.32 -14.32 14.94
N ALA A 24 -27.05 -13.77 15.87
CA ALA A 24 -26.59 -13.43 17.22
C ALA A 24 -26.17 -14.70 17.97
N GLN A 25 -24.88 -14.99 17.99
CA GLN A 25 -24.27 -15.79 19.04
C GLN A 25 -23.54 -14.81 19.98
N THR A 26 -23.88 -14.86 21.24
CA THR A 26 -23.40 -14.01 22.35
C THR A 26 -21.93 -14.32 22.70
N GLN A 27 -21.02 -14.32 21.73
CA GLN A 27 -19.58 -14.25 21.96
C GLN A 27 -19.11 -12.86 21.54
N ALA A 28 -18.19 -12.29 22.30
CA ALA A 28 -17.61 -10.99 21.96
C ALA A 28 -17.19 -10.98 20.49
N LEU A 29 -17.89 -10.21 19.66
CA LEU A 29 -17.68 -10.17 18.21
C LEU A 29 -16.25 -9.70 17.90
N VAL A 30 -15.71 -8.80 18.70
CA VAL A 30 -14.35 -8.27 18.60
C VAL A 30 -13.48 -8.93 19.66
N ARG A 31 -12.46 -9.64 19.25
CA ARG A 31 -11.50 -10.35 20.12
C ARG A 31 -10.27 -9.51 20.47
N GLY A 32 -9.98 -8.49 19.69
CA GLY A 32 -8.82 -7.63 19.94
C GLY A 32 -8.43 -6.75 18.75
N LEU A 33 -7.36 -6.01 18.96
CA LEU A 33 -6.78 -5.06 18.00
C LEU A 33 -5.29 -5.34 17.85
N TYR A 34 -4.82 -5.52 16.62
CA TYR A 34 -3.40 -5.50 16.29
C TYR A 34 -3.00 -4.09 15.85
N LEU A 35 -1.99 -3.53 16.48
CA LEU A 35 -1.26 -2.37 15.99
C LEU A 35 0.08 -2.86 15.45
N SER A 36 0.37 -2.58 14.18
CA SER A 36 1.56 -3.11 13.52
C SER A 36 2.37 -2.01 12.86
N ALA A 37 3.70 -2.21 12.83
CA ALA A 37 4.62 -1.38 12.06
C ALA A 37 5.37 -2.28 11.06
N ASP A 38 5.54 -1.79 9.83
CA ASP A 38 6.39 -2.45 8.84
C ASP A 38 7.85 -2.11 9.10
N VAL A 39 8.62 -3.12 9.44
CA VAL A 39 10.05 -2.99 9.76
C VAL A 39 10.91 -3.01 8.51
N PHE A 40 10.43 -3.63 7.42
CA PHE A 40 11.18 -3.76 6.18
C PHE A 40 11.53 -2.40 5.57
N GLY A 41 10.59 -1.46 5.61
CA GLY A 41 10.80 -0.10 5.14
C GLY A 41 11.83 0.71 5.94
N TYR A 42 12.09 0.33 7.19
CA TYR A 42 13.14 0.96 8.03
C TYR A 42 14.52 0.35 7.81
N ILE A 43 14.58 -0.93 7.46
CA ILE A 43 15.84 -1.67 7.31
C ILE A 43 16.43 -1.49 5.92
N CYS A 44 15.62 -1.46 4.86
CA CYS A 44 16.07 -1.30 3.48
C CYS A 44 16.98 -0.10 3.25
N PRO A 45 16.71 1.12 3.74
CA PRO A 45 17.57 2.29 3.53
C PRO A 45 18.96 2.16 4.15
N LEU A 46 19.13 1.27 5.15
CA LEU A 46 20.44 1.02 5.77
C LEU A 46 21.38 0.24 4.85
N PHE A 47 20.82 -0.55 3.92
CA PHE A 47 21.59 -1.41 3.02
C PHE A 47 21.60 -0.94 1.56
N MET A 48 20.65 -0.09 1.16
CA MET A 48 20.48 0.39 -0.20
C MET A 48 20.43 1.93 -0.19
N LYS A 49 21.55 2.58 -0.54
CA LYS A 49 21.68 4.05 -0.51
C LYS A 49 20.77 4.78 -1.51
N ASP A 50 20.40 4.11 -2.60
CA ASP A 50 19.64 4.70 -3.72
C ASP A 50 18.22 4.10 -3.83
N ALA A 51 17.66 3.61 -2.73
CA ALA A 51 16.38 2.94 -2.75
C ALA A 51 15.24 3.88 -2.32
N TYR A 52 14.10 3.71 -3.01
CA TYR A 52 12.82 4.17 -2.49
C TYR A 52 12.51 3.42 -1.19
N TYR A 53 12.03 4.12 -0.19
CA TYR A 53 11.60 3.50 1.06
C TYR A 53 10.22 3.99 1.47
N SER A 54 9.53 3.16 2.20
CA SER A 54 8.24 3.49 2.78
C SER A 54 8.18 3.04 4.23
N THR A 55 7.59 3.87 5.07
CA THR A 55 7.26 3.51 6.44
C THR A 55 5.76 3.34 6.54
N GLU A 56 5.29 2.34 7.29
CA GLU A 56 3.88 1.98 7.36
C GLU A 56 3.47 1.58 8.76
N LEU A 57 2.33 2.08 9.18
CA LEU A 57 1.62 1.65 10.38
C LEU A 57 0.26 1.08 9.99
N SER A 58 -0.18 0.06 10.68
CA SER A 58 -1.49 -0.54 10.44
C SER A 58 -2.23 -0.87 11.74
N ALA A 59 -3.54 -0.77 11.66
CA ALA A 59 -4.48 -1.20 12.70
C ALA A 59 -5.40 -2.27 12.12
N THR A 60 -5.44 -3.44 12.75
CA THR A 60 -6.24 -4.59 12.32
C THR A 60 -7.15 -5.06 13.45
N LEU A 61 -8.47 -5.01 13.25
CA LEU A 61 -9.42 -5.56 14.19
C LEU A 61 -9.56 -7.07 14.01
N ASN A 62 -9.61 -7.81 15.12
CA ASN A 62 -9.88 -9.24 15.09
C ASN A 62 -11.37 -9.50 15.39
N ILE A 63 -12.12 -9.89 14.36
CA ILE A 63 -13.54 -10.22 14.46
C ILE A 63 -13.68 -11.74 14.37
N ASN A 64 -14.10 -12.37 15.45
CA ASN A 64 -14.29 -13.84 15.57
C ASN A 64 -13.10 -14.68 15.15
N ASN A 65 -11.86 -14.14 15.23
CA ASN A 65 -10.66 -14.80 14.72
C ASN A 65 -10.67 -15.08 13.21
N ARG A 66 -11.72 -14.71 12.51
CA ARG A 66 -11.96 -15.04 11.12
C ARG A 66 -11.77 -13.87 10.18
N PHE A 67 -12.40 -12.74 10.48
CA PHE A 67 -12.34 -11.54 9.67
C PHE A 67 -11.45 -10.49 10.34
N LEU A 68 -10.57 -9.90 9.57
CA LEU A 68 -9.54 -9.00 10.04
C LEU A 68 -9.57 -7.71 9.20
N PRO A 69 -10.57 -6.82 9.38
CA PRO A 69 -10.56 -5.52 8.73
C PRO A 69 -9.32 -4.75 9.15
N VAL A 70 -8.68 -4.09 8.17
CA VAL A 70 -7.41 -3.41 8.35
C VAL A 70 -7.40 -2.04 7.70
N VAL A 71 -6.79 -1.10 8.39
CA VAL A 71 -6.46 0.24 7.88
C VAL A 71 -4.96 0.43 8.00
N GLU A 72 -4.34 0.93 6.95
CA GLU A 72 -2.90 1.17 6.89
C GLU A 72 -2.65 2.60 6.45
N VAL A 73 -1.67 3.24 7.07
CA VAL A 73 -1.16 4.55 6.70
C VAL A 73 0.35 4.49 6.61
N GLY A 74 0.89 5.07 5.57
CA GLY A 74 2.33 5.09 5.38
C GLY A 74 2.83 6.37 4.70
N MET A 75 4.14 6.51 4.67
CA MET A 75 4.84 7.59 3.99
C MET A 75 5.82 6.96 2.99
N GLY A 76 5.63 7.25 1.71
CA GLY A 76 6.57 6.86 0.65
C GLY A 76 7.50 7.99 0.30
N HIS A 77 8.77 7.67 0.08
CA HIS A 77 9.80 8.63 -0.29
C HIS A 77 10.75 8.02 -1.31
N THR A 78 11.16 8.83 -2.28
CA THR A 78 12.28 8.52 -3.16
C THR A 78 13.00 9.82 -3.55
N ASP A 79 14.30 9.72 -3.64
CA ASP A 79 15.21 10.75 -4.17
C ASP A 79 16.31 9.99 -4.92
N MET A 80 16.09 9.78 -6.21
CA MET A 80 16.97 8.94 -7.03
C MET A 80 17.44 9.69 -8.26
N VAL A 81 18.69 9.48 -8.61
CA VAL A 81 19.26 9.91 -9.88
C VAL A 81 19.62 8.69 -10.70
N SER A 82 19.07 8.59 -11.90
CA SER A 82 19.42 7.51 -12.86
C SER A 82 20.85 7.72 -13.36
N GLN A 83 21.75 6.84 -12.97
CA GLN A 83 23.16 6.89 -13.39
C GLN A 83 23.35 6.73 -14.92
N LEU A 84 22.38 6.18 -15.62
CA LEU A 84 22.45 5.96 -17.05
C LEU A 84 22.03 7.19 -17.88
N TYR A 85 21.08 7.98 -17.37
CA TYR A 85 20.48 9.10 -18.09
C TYR A 85 20.64 10.45 -17.35
N ASP A 86 21.24 10.44 -16.18
CA ASP A 86 21.37 11.60 -15.28
C ASP A 86 20.02 12.31 -14.99
N ILE A 87 18.95 11.50 -14.91
CA ILE A 87 17.61 11.99 -14.62
C ILE A 87 17.34 11.82 -13.13
N GLY A 88 17.16 12.93 -12.44
CA GLY A 88 16.73 13.00 -11.06
C GLY A 88 15.21 12.82 -10.95
N TYR A 89 14.74 12.03 -9.98
CA TYR A 89 13.32 11.90 -9.63
C TYR A 89 13.13 11.98 -8.13
N ARG A 90 12.28 12.91 -7.70
CA ARG A 90 12.02 13.14 -6.28
C ARG A 90 10.53 13.20 -6.00
N THR A 91 10.09 12.48 -4.96
CA THR A 91 8.75 12.59 -4.41
C THR A 91 8.71 12.14 -2.96
N ARG A 92 7.78 12.72 -2.19
CA ARG A 92 7.48 12.31 -0.82
C ARG A 92 6.02 12.59 -0.52
N ALA A 93 5.24 11.55 -0.21
CA ALA A 93 3.84 11.74 0.15
C ALA A 93 3.29 10.60 1.02
N PRO A 94 2.21 10.88 1.77
CA PRO A 94 1.47 9.87 2.48
C PRO A 94 0.65 9.01 1.52
N TYR A 95 0.39 7.78 1.96
CA TYR A 95 -0.56 6.88 1.32
C TYR A 95 -1.43 6.19 2.36
N TYR A 96 -2.59 5.78 1.92
CA TYR A 96 -3.61 5.17 2.76
C TYR A 96 -4.10 3.89 2.10
N ARG A 97 -4.36 2.86 2.91
CA ARG A 97 -4.97 1.61 2.45
C ARG A 97 -6.05 1.16 3.42
N ILE A 98 -7.09 0.61 2.86
CA ILE A 98 -8.16 -0.04 3.62
C ILE A 98 -8.45 -1.39 3.00
N GLY A 99 -8.72 -2.36 3.82
CA GLY A 99 -9.02 -3.70 3.33
C GLY A 99 -9.48 -4.66 4.40
N MET A 100 -9.45 -5.93 4.04
CA MET A 100 -9.86 -7.02 4.92
C MET A 100 -9.00 -8.24 4.65
N ASP A 101 -8.55 -8.89 5.72
CA ASP A 101 -7.93 -10.20 5.70
C ASP A 101 -8.91 -11.26 6.20
N TYR A 102 -8.79 -12.44 5.65
CA TYR A 102 -9.47 -13.64 6.08
C TYR A 102 -8.45 -14.60 6.67
N ASN A 103 -8.62 -14.95 7.93
CA ASN A 103 -7.81 -15.95 8.59
C ASN A 103 -8.24 -17.34 8.11
N MET A 104 -7.36 -18.04 7.42
CA MET A 104 -7.65 -19.40 6.91
C MET A 104 -7.64 -20.47 8.01
N GLN A 105 -7.09 -20.14 9.18
CA GLN A 105 -6.96 -21.05 10.32
C GLN A 105 -7.81 -20.59 11.52
N TYR A 106 -8.96 -19.98 11.26
CA TYR A 106 -9.81 -19.35 12.28
C TYR A 106 -10.33 -20.31 13.36
N GLU A 107 -10.39 -21.60 13.07
CA GLU A 107 -10.80 -22.68 14.00
C GLU A 107 -9.62 -23.21 14.83
N SER A 108 -8.40 -22.81 14.52
CA SER A 108 -7.21 -23.30 15.21
C SER A 108 -6.88 -22.45 16.43
N ASP A 109 -6.57 -23.10 17.54
CA ASP A 109 -6.07 -22.46 18.77
C ASP A 109 -4.55 -22.22 18.72
N LYS A 110 -3.89 -22.41 17.58
CA LYS A 110 -2.45 -22.21 17.41
C LYS A 110 -2.08 -20.75 17.53
N PRO A 111 -0.89 -20.43 18.06
CA PRO A 111 -0.41 -19.05 18.24
C PRO A 111 0.08 -18.41 16.92
N GLY A 112 -0.64 -18.60 15.85
CA GLY A 112 -0.33 -18.04 14.54
C GLY A 112 -1.35 -18.47 13.50
N TYR A 113 -1.40 -17.73 12.40
CA TYR A 113 -2.35 -18.02 11.32
C TYR A 113 -1.84 -17.56 9.96
N ILE A 114 -2.36 -18.20 8.92
CA ILE A 114 -2.20 -17.82 7.52
C ILE A 114 -3.42 -17.01 7.13
N TYR A 115 -3.24 -15.94 6.40
CA TYR A 115 -4.34 -15.11 5.93
C TYR A 115 -4.20 -14.75 4.45
N LEU A 116 -5.35 -14.54 3.83
CA LEU A 116 -5.49 -13.96 2.50
C LEU A 116 -6.38 -12.73 2.61
N GLY A 117 -6.06 -11.70 1.86
CA GLY A 117 -6.82 -10.47 1.93
C GLY A 117 -6.73 -9.61 0.69
N GLY A 118 -7.53 -8.56 0.70
CA GLY A 118 -7.56 -7.53 -0.32
C GLY A 118 -7.44 -6.14 0.29
N ARG A 119 -6.85 -5.22 -0.47
CA ARG A 119 -6.70 -3.80 -0.10
C ARG A 119 -7.10 -2.93 -1.27
N VAL A 120 -7.56 -1.74 -0.95
CA VAL A 120 -7.61 -0.61 -1.87
C VAL A 120 -6.71 0.48 -1.31
N GLY A 121 -5.78 0.94 -2.12
CA GLY A 121 -4.83 1.98 -1.76
C GLY A 121 -5.11 3.28 -2.51
N TYR A 122 -4.76 4.39 -1.87
CA TYR A 122 -4.88 5.74 -2.40
C TYR A 122 -3.68 6.58 -1.98
N THR A 123 -3.19 7.39 -2.92
CA THR A 123 -2.21 8.44 -2.66
C THR A 123 -2.48 9.66 -3.54
N SER A 124 -2.20 10.83 -2.99
CA SER A 124 -2.11 12.09 -3.73
C SER A 124 -0.76 12.69 -3.41
N PHE A 125 0.03 12.97 -4.44
CA PHE A 125 1.42 13.35 -4.30
C PHE A 125 1.87 14.26 -5.42
N ASP A 126 2.93 15.01 -5.16
CA ASP A 126 3.64 15.78 -6.16
C ASP A 126 4.99 15.12 -6.42
N TYR A 127 5.47 15.21 -7.65
CA TYR A 127 6.80 14.72 -8.01
C TYR A 127 7.55 15.74 -8.85
N SER A 128 8.86 15.73 -8.72
CA SER A 128 9.77 16.56 -9.49
C SER A 128 10.73 15.69 -10.28
N VAL A 129 11.01 16.11 -11.50
CA VAL A 129 11.94 15.46 -12.42
C VAL A 129 12.94 16.51 -12.90
N ASP A 130 14.22 16.21 -12.73
CA ASP A 130 15.34 16.97 -13.25
C ASP A 130 16.06 16.14 -14.30
N ALA A 131 16.11 16.61 -15.54
CA ALA A 131 16.82 15.92 -16.62
C ALA A 131 17.89 16.85 -17.23
N PRO A 132 18.93 16.29 -17.86
CA PRO A 132 19.91 17.09 -18.59
C PRO A 132 19.24 17.99 -19.63
N PRO A 133 19.76 19.21 -19.88
CA PRO A 133 19.20 20.08 -20.88
C PRO A 133 19.25 19.45 -22.25
N LEU A 134 18.19 19.64 -23.01
CA LEU A 134 18.17 19.28 -24.44
C LEU A 134 19.02 20.28 -25.19
N VAL A 135 20.08 19.81 -25.83
CA VAL A 135 20.95 20.61 -26.67
C VAL A 135 20.51 20.48 -28.13
N ASP A 136 20.19 21.59 -28.79
CA ASP A 136 19.92 21.60 -30.22
C ASP A 136 21.22 21.25 -30.99
N PRO A 137 21.20 20.18 -31.79
CA PRO A 137 22.41 19.73 -32.50
C PRO A 137 22.83 20.67 -33.63
N VAL A 138 21.99 21.62 -34.04
CA VAL A 138 22.25 22.55 -35.15
C VAL A 138 22.67 23.94 -34.65
N TRP A 139 21.95 24.45 -33.65
CA TRP A 139 22.09 25.81 -33.15
C TRP A 139 22.85 25.89 -31.83
N GLY A 140 23.00 24.76 -31.13
CA GLY A 140 23.68 24.70 -29.84
C GLY A 140 22.89 25.29 -28.67
N ASP A 141 21.64 25.68 -28.88
CA ASP A 141 20.80 26.23 -27.83
C ASP A 141 20.45 25.10 -26.82
N GLU A 142 20.48 25.47 -25.53
CA GLU A 142 20.15 24.56 -24.43
C GLU A 142 18.76 24.86 -23.88
N ALA A 143 17.88 23.88 -23.89
CA ALA A 143 16.57 23.96 -23.26
C ALA A 143 16.54 23.11 -21.96
N PRO A 144 16.33 23.72 -20.79
CA PRO A 144 16.24 22.98 -19.53
C PRO A 144 14.99 22.09 -19.55
N VAL A 145 15.17 20.81 -19.12
CA VAL A 145 14.08 19.85 -18.99
C VAL A 145 13.87 19.59 -17.49
N GLN A 146 13.04 20.42 -16.89
CA GLN A 146 12.74 20.34 -15.47
C GLN A 146 11.22 20.46 -15.25
N TRP A 147 10.68 19.52 -14.48
CA TRP A 147 9.30 19.55 -14.03
C TRP A 147 9.30 19.56 -12.51
N THR A 148 8.73 20.58 -11.92
CA THR A 148 8.69 20.76 -10.47
C THR A 148 7.26 20.65 -9.98
N ASP A 149 7.05 19.87 -8.89
CA ASP A 149 5.78 19.73 -8.17
C ASP A 149 4.59 19.38 -9.06
N VAL A 150 4.78 18.38 -9.93
CA VAL A 150 3.70 17.89 -10.81
C VAL A 150 2.72 17.06 -10.00
N PRO A 151 1.44 17.50 -9.85
CA PRO A 151 0.46 16.81 -9.04
C PRO A 151 -0.02 15.51 -9.70
N CYS A 152 -0.11 14.45 -8.92
CA CYS A 152 -0.61 13.15 -9.37
C CYS A 152 -1.46 12.48 -8.29
N ARG A 153 -2.47 11.71 -8.73
CA ARG A 153 -3.33 10.90 -7.84
C ARG A 153 -3.42 9.50 -8.39
N THR A 154 -3.29 8.53 -7.48
CA THR A 154 -3.34 7.12 -7.88
C THR A 154 -4.21 6.32 -6.92
N ILE A 155 -5.00 5.40 -7.49
CA ILE A 155 -5.77 4.39 -6.78
C ILE A 155 -5.34 3.03 -7.31
N TRP A 156 -5.13 2.08 -6.40
CA TRP A 156 -4.75 0.72 -6.77
C TRP A 156 -5.47 -0.32 -5.90
N ALA A 157 -5.54 -1.54 -6.39
CA ALA A 157 -5.95 -2.71 -5.62
C ALA A 157 -4.74 -3.56 -5.25
N GLU A 158 -4.83 -4.24 -4.11
CA GLU A 158 -3.81 -5.21 -3.70
C GLU A 158 -4.46 -6.55 -3.33
N ALA A 159 -3.85 -7.64 -3.77
CA ALA A 159 -4.05 -8.96 -3.21
C ALA A 159 -2.90 -9.24 -2.24
N VAL A 160 -3.23 -9.71 -1.04
CA VAL A 160 -2.27 -9.92 0.05
C VAL A 160 -2.39 -11.34 0.56
N GLY A 161 -1.26 -12.01 0.70
CA GLY A 161 -1.17 -13.31 1.36
C GLY A 161 -0.04 -13.27 2.39
N GLY A 162 -0.32 -13.73 3.61
CA GLY A 162 0.68 -13.63 4.66
C GLY A 162 0.49 -14.64 5.78
N VAL A 163 1.48 -14.62 6.65
CA VAL A 163 1.50 -15.40 7.89
C VAL A 163 1.75 -14.45 9.05
N ARG A 164 1.09 -14.70 10.17
CA ARG A 164 1.32 -14.01 11.44
C ARG A 164 1.53 -15.04 12.53
N ALA A 165 2.59 -14.87 13.29
CA ALA A 165 2.93 -15.74 14.41
C ALA A 165 3.03 -14.91 15.70
N GLU A 166 2.48 -15.42 16.79
CA GLU A 166 2.61 -14.86 18.12
C GLU A 166 3.95 -15.36 18.71
N ILE A 167 4.84 -14.43 19.02
CA ILE A 167 6.17 -14.76 19.62
C ILE A 167 6.07 -14.76 21.14
N THR A 168 5.33 -13.81 21.68
CA THR A 168 4.99 -13.76 23.10
C THR A 168 3.51 -13.40 23.23
N LYS A 169 2.94 -13.47 24.45
CA LYS A 169 1.50 -13.29 24.70
C LYS A 169 0.82 -12.12 23.96
N ASN A 170 1.56 -11.09 23.57
CA ASN A 170 1.00 -9.90 22.92
C ASN A 170 1.83 -9.43 21.72
N LEU A 171 3.03 -9.98 21.53
CA LEU A 171 3.91 -9.58 20.44
C LEU A 171 3.80 -10.59 19.30
N CYS A 172 3.46 -10.10 18.13
CA CYS A 172 3.35 -10.91 16.93
C CYS A 172 4.31 -10.41 15.85
N MET A 173 4.80 -11.32 15.04
CA MET A 173 5.56 -11.03 13.82
C MET A 173 4.82 -11.59 12.61
N GLY A 174 4.94 -10.92 11.49
CA GLY A 174 4.24 -11.34 10.27
C GLY A 174 5.05 -11.05 9.01
N TRP A 175 4.88 -11.93 8.04
CA TRP A 175 5.34 -11.76 6.67
C TRP A 175 4.15 -11.71 5.74
N ALA A 176 4.18 -10.82 4.77
CA ALA A 176 3.16 -10.79 3.72
C ALA A 176 3.79 -10.52 2.36
N LEU A 177 3.23 -11.18 1.36
CA LEU A 177 3.43 -10.88 -0.05
C LEU A 177 2.22 -10.10 -0.55
N ARG A 178 2.47 -9.08 -1.34
CA ARG A 178 1.45 -8.18 -1.88
C ARG A 178 1.60 -8.09 -3.39
N TYR A 179 0.53 -8.35 -4.11
CA TYR A 179 0.44 -8.05 -5.53
C TYR A 179 -0.43 -6.83 -5.71
N LYS A 180 0.13 -5.76 -6.25
CA LYS A 180 -0.50 -4.46 -6.41
C LYS A 180 -0.83 -4.23 -7.88
N TYR A 181 -2.05 -3.79 -8.17
CA TYR A 181 -2.52 -3.51 -9.52
C TYR A 181 -3.11 -2.09 -9.60
N PRO A 182 -2.65 -1.23 -10.52
CA PRO A 182 -3.15 0.14 -10.63
C PRO A 182 -4.56 0.11 -11.23
N LEU A 183 -5.51 0.75 -10.55
CA LEU A 183 -6.88 0.93 -11.04
C LEU A 183 -7.05 2.26 -11.75
N TYR A 184 -6.42 3.30 -11.21
CA TYR A 184 -6.48 4.65 -11.75
C TYR A 184 -5.18 5.37 -11.45
N CYS A 185 -4.65 6.03 -12.46
CA CYS A 185 -3.58 7.00 -12.34
C CYS A 185 -4.02 8.25 -13.09
N ALA A 186 -3.94 9.42 -12.46
CA ALA A 186 -4.30 10.66 -13.12
C ALA A 186 -3.44 10.85 -14.37
N PRO A 187 -4.04 11.23 -15.52
CA PRO A 187 -3.29 11.51 -16.72
C PRO A 187 -2.38 12.72 -16.49
N VAL A 188 -1.10 12.58 -16.83
CA VAL A 188 -0.10 13.63 -16.75
C VAL A 188 0.52 13.79 -18.12
N GLU A 189 0.62 15.02 -18.60
CA GLU A 189 1.10 15.35 -19.97
C GLU A 189 2.54 14.90 -20.21
N ASN A 190 3.37 14.81 -19.16
CA ASN A 190 4.81 14.59 -19.24
C ASN A 190 5.25 13.16 -18.88
N GLY A 191 4.54 12.13 -19.36
CA GLY A 191 4.97 10.74 -19.25
C GLY A 191 4.59 10.01 -17.97
N GLY A 192 4.10 10.72 -16.94
CA GLY A 192 3.61 10.17 -15.66
C GLY A 192 4.71 9.80 -14.68
N PRO A 193 4.34 9.52 -13.41
CA PRO A 193 5.29 9.26 -12.35
C PRO A 193 6.02 7.94 -12.55
N TRP A 194 7.30 7.92 -12.23
CA TRP A 194 8.12 6.72 -12.24
C TRP A 194 7.95 5.90 -10.97
N TYR A 195 7.85 6.57 -9.82
CA TYR A 195 7.56 5.96 -8.52
C TYR A 195 6.29 6.55 -7.93
N ILE A 196 5.44 5.72 -7.37
CA ILE A 196 4.19 6.09 -6.72
C ILE A 196 4.27 5.69 -5.25
N PRO A 197 4.14 6.65 -4.30
CA PRO A 197 4.17 6.36 -2.88
C PRO A 197 3.17 5.28 -2.47
N GLY A 198 3.64 4.25 -1.75
CA GLY A 198 2.83 3.10 -1.35
C GLY A 198 2.58 2.05 -2.43
N PHE A 199 2.56 2.42 -3.70
CA PHE A 199 2.41 1.48 -4.80
C PHE A 199 3.75 0.88 -5.24
N GLY A 200 4.76 1.73 -5.51
CA GLY A 200 6.08 1.33 -5.98
C GLY A 200 6.42 1.83 -7.37
N VAL A 201 7.36 1.16 -8.02
CA VAL A 201 7.87 1.50 -9.36
C VAL A 201 7.09 0.77 -10.43
N GLY A 202 6.68 1.49 -11.47
CA GLY A 202 6.10 0.92 -12.69
C GLY A 202 4.61 1.23 -12.88
N LYS A 203 4.17 1.01 -14.14
CA LYS A 203 2.79 1.27 -14.59
C LYS A 203 1.91 0.00 -14.63
N LYS A 204 2.48 -1.15 -14.31
CA LYS A 204 1.81 -2.47 -14.32
C LYS A 204 1.81 -3.05 -12.91
N GLY A 205 1.33 -4.28 -12.78
CA GLY A 205 1.32 -4.96 -11.48
C GLY A 205 2.71 -5.05 -10.83
N VAL A 206 2.77 -4.78 -9.54
CA VAL A 206 4.00 -4.76 -8.73
C VAL A 206 3.89 -5.77 -7.60
N LEU A 207 4.92 -6.59 -7.42
CA LEU A 207 5.06 -7.45 -6.25
C LEU A 207 5.79 -6.68 -5.14
N GLY A 208 5.32 -6.83 -3.93
CA GLY A 208 5.94 -6.30 -2.71
C GLY A 208 5.96 -7.34 -1.60
N ALA A 209 6.87 -7.18 -0.68
CA ALA A 209 6.93 -7.95 0.55
C ALA A 209 6.95 -6.99 1.74
N THR A 210 6.35 -7.40 2.85
CA THR A 210 6.35 -6.65 4.10
C THR A 210 6.72 -7.58 5.25
N TYR A 211 7.44 -7.04 6.22
CA TYR A 211 7.73 -7.70 7.48
C TYR A 211 7.25 -6.82 8.63
N THR A 212 6.26 -7.28 9.35
CA THR A 212 5.57 -6.50 10.37
C THR A 212 5.85 -7.01 11.76
N ILE A 213 6.04 -6.07 12.69
CA ILE A 213 5.96 -6.32 14.13
C ILE A 213 4.64 -5.73 14.60
N SER A 214 3.88 -6.51 15.36
CA SER A 214 2.54 -6.15 15.80
C SER A 214 2.40 -6.36 17.31
N TYR A 215 1.71 -5.45 17.96
CA TYR A 215 1.25 -5.61 19.32
C TYR A 215 -0.24 -5.93 19.33
N TYR A 216 -0.63 -7.01 20.00
CA TYR A 216 -2.02 -7.47 20.08
C TYR A 216 -2.65 -7.06 21.40
N PHE A 217 -3.62 -6.17 21.33
CA PHE A 217 -4.50 -5.81 22.44
C PHE A 217 -5.68 -6.77 22.46
N ARG A 218 -5.76 -7.63 23.45
CA ARG A 218 -6.90 -8.51 23.71
C ARG A 218 -8.02 -7.71 24.37
N LEU A 219 -9.22 -7.76 23.83
CA LEU A 219 -10.42 -7.09 24.34
C LEU A 219 -11.34 -8.10 25.04
#